data_f8852b07403b5cfc17a94b092bdab00e
#
_entry.id   f8852b07403b5cfc17a94b092bdab00e
#
_cell.length_a   1.000
_cell.length_b   1.000
_cell.length_c   1.000
_cell.angle_alpha   90.00
_cell.angle_beta   90.00
_cell.angle_gamma   90.00
#
_symmetry.space_group_name_H-M   'P 1'
#
loop_
_entity.id
_entity.type
_entity.pdbx_description
1 polymer ?
#
loop_
_entity_poly.entity_id
_entity_poly.type
_entity_poly.pdbx_seq_one_letter_code
_entity_poly.pdbx_strand_id
1 'polypeptide(L)'
;MQIILAKTAGFCFGVNRAVKLTYELLAQGRPVATLGPLIHNPQVVEDLESKGAITCDSVDDVPEGCEVVIRSHGVGQSVYDKISTRHLAYHDATCPFVTKIHKIAARAGAEGAMLLVAGDAKHPEVQGIVGHTTGKVEVFANLAELEKLLPELTQQKSIFAVAQTTFNVQSWETCKEFLKNQCTNAKIFDTICNATWARQQEAEDL
;
A
#
# COMPACT_ATOMS: atom_id res chain seq x y z
N MET A 1 8.71 -37.30 2.96
CA MET A 1 8.57 -35.84 2.80
C MET A 1 7.64 -35.37 3.90
N GLN A 2 8.06 -34.45 4.72
CA GLN A 2 7.21 -33.83 5.75
C GLN A 2 6.67 -32.51 5.17
N ILE A 3 5.37 -32.26 5.29
CA ILE A 3 4.73 -31.02 4.89
C ILE A 3 4.31 -30.30 6.18
N ILE A 4 4.76 -29.06 6.35
CA ILE A 4 4.40 -28.21 7.49
C ILE A 4 3.60 -27.03 6.93
N LEU A 5 2.40 -26.86 7.44
CA LEU A 5 1.56 -25.71 7.10
C LEU A 5 1.79 -24.61 8.12
N ALA A 6 2.22 -23.44 7.64
CA ALA A 6 2.40 -22.26 8.49
C ALA A 6 1.08 -21.83 9.15
N LYS A 7 1.10 -21.47 10.43
CA LYS A 7 -0.08 -21.01 11.19
C LYS A 7 -0.62 -19.69 10.67
N THR A 8 0.26 -18.84 10.13
CA THR A 8 -0.07 -17.54 9.55
C THR A 8 -0.45 -17.61 8.07
N ALA A 9 -0.58 -18.83 7.49
CA ALA A 9 -0.99 -19.02 6.10
C ALA A 9 -2.39 -18.45 5.84
N GLY A 10 -2.65 -18.03 4.59
CA GLY A 10 -3.93 -17.47 4.17
C GLY A 10 -3.93 -15.94 4.05
N PHE A 11 -5.09 -15.35 3.85
CA PHE A 11 -5.22 -13.89 3.70
C PHE A 11 -5.16 -13.18 5.03
N CYS A 12 -4.48 -12.05 5.07
CA CYS A 12 -4.50 -11.16 6.23
C CYS A 12 -5.85 -10.43 6.36
N PHE A 13 -6.07 -9.76 7.49
CA PHE A 13 -7.31 -9.00 7.74
C PHE A 13 -7.66 -8.02 6.61
N GLY A 14 -6.70 -7.24 6.12
CA GLY A 14 -6.93 -6.24 5.08
C GLY A 14 -7.39 -6.86 3.75
N VAL A 15 -6.73 -7.95 3.34
CA VAL A 15 -7.10 -8.71 2.13
C VAL A 15 -8.48 -9.37 2.29
N ASN A 16 -8.72 -10.06 3.41
CA ASN A 16 -10.02 -10.68 3.67
C ASN A 16 -11.17 -9.67 3.63
N ARG A 17 -10.96 -8.46 4.19
CA ARG A 17 -11.96 -7.39 4.17
C ARG A 17 -12.30 -6.96 2.74
N ALA A 18 -11.29 -6.75 1.89
CA ALA A 18 -11.50 -6.34 0.50
C ALA A 18 -12.23 -7.43 -0.32
N VAL A 19 -11.79 -8.68 -0.19
CA VAL A 19 -12.39 -9.83 -0.87
C VAL A 19 -13.84 -10.03 -0.45
N LYS A 20 -14.12 -10.04 0.86
CA LYS A 20 -15.46 -10.22 1.41
C LYS A 20 -16.40 -9.11 0.94
N LEU A 21 -15.98 -7.85 1.02
CA LEU A 21 -16.76 -6.70 0.55
C LEU A 21 -17.15 -6.87 -0.93
N THR A 22 -16.20 -7.26 -1.78
CA THR A 22 -16.47 -7.42 -3.22
C THR A 22 -17.47 -8.55 -3.48
N TYR A 23 -17.34 -9.70 -2.81
CA TYR A 23 -18.32 -10.78 -2.92
C TYR A 23 -19.71 -10.37 -2.42
N GLU A 24 -19.80 -9.61 -1.32
CA GLU A 24 -21.07 -9.13 -0.79
C GLU A 24 -21.79 -8.20 -1.77
N LEU A 25 -21.06 -7.31 -2.45
CA LEU A 25 -21.62 -6.43 -3.48
C LEU A 25 -22.12 -7.22 -4.68
N LEU A 26 -21.32 -8.16 -5.18
CA LEU A 26 -21.72 -9.04 -6.30
C LEU A 26 -22.94 -9.90 -5.96
N ALA A 27 -23.01 -10.44 -4.75
CA ALA A 27 -24.16 -11.22 -4.28
C ALA A 27 -25.45 -10.40 -4.18
N GLN A 28 -25.35 -9.08 -4.01
CA GLN A 28 -26.47 -8.13 -4.06
C GLN A 28 -26.87 -7.73 -5.50
N GLY A 29 -26.21 -8.29 -6.51
CA GLY A 29 -26.45 -7.95 -7.92
C GLY A 29 -25.92 -6.55 -8.32
N ARG A 30 -25.02 -5.97 -7.54
CA ARG A 30 -24.44 -4.66 -7.85
C ARG A 30 -23.34 -4.81 -8.90
N PRO A 31 -23.29 -3.99 -9.93
CA PRO A 31 -22.22 -4.00 -10.91
C PRO A 31 -20.95 -3.40 -10.27
N VAL A 32 -19.89 -4.20 -10.18
CA VAL A 32 -18.64 -3.85 -9.48
C VAL A 32 -17.49 -3.74 -10.47
N ALA A 33 -16.72 -2.65 -10.37
CA ALA A 33 -15.42 -2.49 -11.03
C ALA A 33 -14.30 -2.34 -9.99
N THR A 34 -13.19 -3.04 -10.17
CA THR A 34 -11.97 -2.88 -9.34
C THR A 34 -10.91 -2.11 -10.11
N LEU A 35 -10.14 -1.25 -9.42
CA LEU A 35 -9.01 -0.55 -10.04
C LEU A 35 -7.75 -1.38 -9.90
N GLY A 36 -7.43 -2.11 -10.97
CA GLY A 36 -6.47 -3.20 -11.01
C GLY A 36 -6.94 -4.44 -10.24
N PRO A 37 -6.15 -5.52 -10.24
CA PRO A 37 -6.46 -6.73 -9.49
C PRO A 37 -6.73 -6.43 -8.02
N LEU A 38 -7.83 -6.93 -7.47
CA LEU A 38 -8.24 -6.67 -6.09
C LEU A 38 -7.15 -7.09 -5.09
N ILE A 39 -6.50 -8.21 -5.37
CA ILE A 39 -5.39 -8.80 -4.61
C ILE A 39 -4.42 -9.50 -5.56
N HIS A 40 -3.21 -9.81 -5.07
CA HIS A 40 -2.19 -10.57 -5.82
C HIS A 40 -2.46 -12.09 -5.78
N ASN A 41 -3.66 -12.51 -6.20
CA ASN A 41 -4.04 -13.91 -6.32
C ASN A 41 -4.93 -14.08 -7.56
N PRO A 42 -4.38 -14.62 -8.68
CA PRO A 42 -5.12 -14.76 -9.93
C PRO A 42 -6.40 -15.56 -9.80
N GLN A 43 -6.41 -16.65 -9.03
CA GLN A 43 -7.57 -17.51 -8.87
C GLN A 43 -8.76 -16.77 -8.24
N VAL A 44 -8.49 -15.88 -7.26
CA VAL A 44 -9.54 -15.06 -6.64
C VAL A 44 -10.03 -13.98 -7.60
N VAL A 45 -9.12 -13.39 -8.38
CA VAL A 45 -9.51 -12.39 -9.39
C VAL A 45 -10.40 -13.05 -10.46
N GLU A 46 -10.00 -14.19 -11.01
CA GLU A 46 -10.78 -14.97 -11.98
C GLU A 46 -12.16 -15.38 -11.43
N ASP A 47 -12.22 -15.80 -10.15
CA ASP A 47 -13.50 -16.14 -9.52
C ASP A 47 -14.42 -14.92 -9.37
N LEU A 48 -13.88 -13.76 -8.99
CA LEU A 48 -14.64 -12.51 -8.92
C LEU A 48 -15.15 -12.08 -10.31
N GLU A 49 -14.30 -12.17 -11.34
CA GLU A 49 -14.67 -11.86 -12.72
C GLU A 49 -15.74 -12.82 -13.25
N SER A 50 -15.65 -14.11 -12.92
CA SER A 50 -16.69 -15.10 -13.27
C SER A 50 -18.05 -14.79 -12.64
N LYS A 51 -18.07 -14.01 -11.55
CA LYS A 51 -19.27 -13.54 -10.84
C LYS A 51 -19.71 -12.13 -11.26
N GLY A 52 -19.04 -11.55 -12.26
CA GLY A 52 -19.41 -10.27 -12.85
C GLY A 52 -18.63 -9.05 -12.37
N ALA A 53 -17.55 -9.22 -11.61
CA ALA A 53 -16.61 -8.10 -11.35
C ALA A 53 -15.85 -7.76 -12.63
N ILE A 54 -15.53 -6.48 -12.81
CA ILE A 54 -14.74 -5.98 -13.94
C ILE A 54 -13.44 -5.41 -13.39
N THR A 55 -12.30 -5.91 -13.86
CA THR A 55 -11.00 -5.33 -13.53
C THR A 55 -10.66 -4.23 -14.54
N CYS A 56 -10.50 -3.00 -14.08
CA CYS A 56 -10.17 -1.82 -14.88
C CYS A 56 -8.77 -1.32 -14.55
N ASP A 57 -8.01 -0.87 -15.54
CA ASP A 57 -6.66 -0.32 -15.32
C ASP A 57 -6.70 1.10 -14.75
N SER A 58 -7.72 1.87 -15.10
CA SER A 58 -7.90 3.25 -14.64
C SER A 58 -9.36 3.56 -14.31
N VAL A 59 -9.58 4.71 -13.64
CA VAL A 59 -10.94 5.22 -13.39
C VAL A 59 -11.68 5.48 -14.70
N ASP A 60 -10.95 5.87 -15.75
CA ASP A 60 -11.54 6.24 -17.04
C ASP A 60 -12.15 5.03 -17.76
N ASP A 61 -11.66 3.81 -17.47
CA ASP A 61 -12.16 2.54 -18.04
C ASP A 61 -13.37 1.96 -17.30
N VAL A 62 -13.76 2.55 -16.17
CA VAL A 62 -14.92 2.05 -15.38
C VAL A 62 -16.22 2.26 -16.16
N PRO A 63 -16.97 1.17 -16.45
CA PRO A 63 -18.24 1.27 -17.15
C PRO A 63 -19.28 2.12 -16.40
N GLU A 64 -20.18 2.75 -17.13
CA GLU A 64 -21.28 3.49 -16.56
C GLU A 64 -22.18 2.58 -15.70
N GLY A 65 -22.59 3.08 -14.54
CA GLY A 65 -23.41 2.33 -13.58
C GLY A 65 -22.64 1.37 -12.67
N CYS A 66 -21.33 1.15 -12.90
CA CYS A 66 -20.52 0.35 -11.99
C CYS A 66 -20.13 1.14 -10.74
N GLU A 67 -20.03 0.41 -9.62
CA GLU A 67 -19.47 0.90 -8.37
C GLU A 67 -18.02 0.48 -8.25
N VAL A 68 -17.15 1.43 -7.91
CA VAL A 68 -15.71 1.18 -7.81
C VAL A 68 -15.38 0.55 -6.47
N VAL A 69 -14.63 -0.54 -6.45
CA VAL A 69 -13.98 -1.07 -5.24
C VAL A 69 -12.49 -0.73 -5.28
N ILE A 70 -12.07 0.11 -4.34
CA ILE A 70 -10.65 0.42 -4.13
C ILE A 70 -10.02 -0.75 -3.36
N ARG A 71 -8.97 -1.33 -3.94
CA ARG A 71 -8.24 -2.49 -3.40
C ARG A 71 -7.56 -2.20 -2.06
N SER A 72 -7.15 -3.27 -1.35
CA SER A 72 -6.51 -3.17 -0.03
C SER A 72 -5.20 -2.36 0.01
N HIS A 73 -4.51 -2.23 -1.12
CA HIS A 73 -3.29 -1.43 -1.28
C HIS A 73 -3.55 0.09 -1.29
N GLY A 74 -4.81 0.49 -1.42
CA GLY A 74 -5.17 1.89 -1.61
C GLY A 74 -4.79 2.43 -2.98
N VAL A 75 -5.05 3.70 -3.19
CA VAL A 75 -4.73 4.46 -4.40
C VAL A 75 -4.29 5.87 -4.01
N GLY A 76 -3.64 6.60 -4.91
CA GLY A 76 -3.26 7.99 -4.69
C GLY A 76 -4.47 8.95 -4.72
N GLN A 77 -4.29 10.16 -4.18
CA GLN A 77 -5.35 11.18 -4.09
C GLN A 77 -5.99 11.49 -5.45
N SER A 78 -5.21 11.58 -6.51
CA SER A 78 -5.72 11.85 -7.86
C SER A 78 -6.75 10.84 -8.36
N VAL A 79 -6.72 9.59 -7.87
CA VAL A 79 -7.72 8.56 -8.20
C VAL A 79 -9.06 8.89 -7.52
N TYR A 80 -9.04 9.31 -6.25
CA TYR A 80 -10.25 9.77 -5.54
C TYR A 80 -10.86 11.00 -6.22
N ASP A 81 -10.02 11.94 -6.66
CA ASP A 81 -10.46 13.15 -7.36
C ASP A 81 -11.15 12.81 -8.69
N LYS A 82 -10.60 11.86 -9.46
CA LYS A 82 -11.22 11.34 -10.69
C LYS A 82 -12.55 10.62 -10.43
N ILE A 83 -12.61 9.75 -9.40
CA ILE A 83 -13.85 9.08 -8.98
C ILE A 83 -14.93 10.13 -8.67
N SER A 84 -14.57 11.17 -7.91
CA SER A 84 -15.46 12.28 -7.57
C SER A 84 -15.91 13.05 -8.81
N THR A 85 -14.99 13.39 -9.72
CA THR A 85 -15.30 14.14 -10.96
C THR A 85 -16.24 13.37 -11.87
N ARG A 86 -16.12 12.05 -11.93
CA ARG A 86 -17.01 11.17 -12.69
C ARG A 86 -18.31 10.81 -11.94
N HIS A 87 -18.48 11.30 -10.72
CA HIS A 87 -19.64 10.98 -9.86
C HIS A 87 -19.86 9.47 -9.66
N LEU A 88 -18.79 8.69 -9.62
CA LEU A 88 -18.87 7.25 -9.42
C LEU A 88 -19.09 6.93 -7.94
N ALA A 89 -20.03 6.02 -7.65
CA ALA A 89 -20.10 5.40 -6.33
C ALA A 89 -18.86 4.53 -6.08
N TYR A 90 -18.34 4.54 -4.87
CA TYR A 90 -17.17 3.72 -4.55
C TYR A 90 -17.20 3.17 -3.12
N HIS A 91 -16.49 2.06 -2.95
CA HIS A 91 -16.25 1.38 -1.69
C HIS A 91 -14.75 1.32 -1.45
N ASP A 92 -14.31 1.97 -0.39
CA ASP A 92 -12.90 1.98 -0.04
C ASP A 92 -12.53 0.77 0.83
N ALA A 93 -11.88 -0.20 0.21
CA ALA A 93 -11.35 -1.38 0.90
C ALA A 93 -9.87 -1.22 1.30
N THR A 94 -9.30 -0.02 1.22
CA THR A 94 -7.92 0.26 1.66
C THR A 94 -7.71 -0.25 3.08
N CYS A 95 -6.65 -1.02 3.28
CA CYS A 95 -6.29 -1.55 4.59
C CYS A 95 -6.01 -0.41 5.58
N PRO A 96 -6.53 -0.46 6.82
CA PRO A 96 -6.27 0.59 7.82
C PRO A 96 -4.79 0.88 8.06
N PHE A 97 -3.91 -0.12 7.96
CA PHE A 97 -2.46 0.07 8.04
C PHE A 97 -1.95 0.94 6.90
N VAL A 98 -2.41 0.72 5.67
CA VAL A 98 -2.07 1.54 4.51
C VAL A 98 -2.65 2.96 4.64
N THR A 99 -3.92 3.09 5.08
CA THR A 99 -4.55 4.39 5.34
C THR A 99 -3.75 5.23 6.35
N LYS A 100 -3.15 4.58 7.37
CA LYS A 100 -2.25 5.27 8.31
C LYS A 100 -1.04 5.87 7.59
N ILE A 101 -0.44 5.13 6.64
CA ILE A 101 0.71 5.63 5.87
C ILE A 101 0.30 6.77 4.95
N HIS A 102 -0.85 6.68 4.28
CA HIS A 102 -1.39 7.77 3.46
C HIS A 102 -1.53 9.07 4.27
N LYS A 103 -2.03 8.99 5.51
CA LYS A 103 -2.12 10.15 6.41
C LYS A 103 -0.75 10.72 6.78
N ILE A 104 0.26 9.87 6.97
CA ILE A 104 1.64 10.31 7.22
C ILE A 104 2.19 11.01 5.98
N ALA A 105 1.99 10.45 4.79
CA ALA A 105 2.43 11.03 3.52
C ALA A 105 1.80 12.42 3.26
N ALA A 106 0.48 12.53 3.45
CA ALA A 106 -0.23 13.81 3.33
C ALA A 106 0.29 14.85 4.33
N ARG A 107 0.54 14.43 5.58
CA ARG A 107 1.11 15.30 6.60
C ARG A 107 2.52 15.75 6.27
N ALA A 108 3.37 14.87 5.70
CA ALA A 108 4.71 15.24 5.25
C ALA A 108 4.65 16.38 4.23
N GLY A 109 3.78 16.28 3.22
CA GLY A 109 3.55 17.34 2.24
C GLY A 109 3.06 18.65 2.88
N ALA A 110 2.08 18.58 3.78
CA ALA A 110 1.53 19.74 4.47
C ALA A 110 2.55 20.46 5.38
N GLU A 111 3.47 19.71 6.01
CA GLU A 111 4.56 20.24 6.85
C GLU A 111 5.79 20.66 6.03
N GLY A 112 5.80 20.48 4.70
CA GLY A 112 6.96 20.73 3.83
C GLY A 112 8.14 19.80 4.12
N ALA A 113 7.87 18.63 4.67
CA ALA A 113 8.86 17.59 4.91
C ALA A 113 9.05 16.71 3.67
N MET A 114 10.27 16.26 3.45
CA MET A 114 10.54 15.22 2.45
C MET A 114 10.02 13.88 2.94
N LEU A 115 9.30 13.15 2.10
CA LEU A 115 8.85 11.79 2.39
C LEU A 115 9.86 10.77 1.85
N LEU A 116 10.35 9.88 2.71
CA LEU A 116 11.11 8.69 2.33
C LEU A 116 10.23 7.45 2.45
N VAL A 117 10.20 6.62 1.42
CA VAL A 117 9.41 5.40 1.39
C VAL A 117 10.34 4.21 1.14
N ALA A 118 10.51 3.34 2.13
CA ALA A 118 11.16 2.04 1.94
C ALA A 118 10.18 1.09 1.28
N GLY A 119 10.45 0.67 0.04
CA GLY A 119 9.54 -0.19 -0.72
C GLY A 119 9.91 -0.32 -2.19
N ASP A 120 9.09 -1.06 -2.92
CA ASP A 120 9.20 -1.16 -4.39
C ASP A 120 8.41 -0.01 -5.04
N ALA A 121 9.09 0.88 -5.75
CA ALA A 121 8.48 2.03 -6.43
C ALA A 121 7.39 1.64 -7.45
N LYS A 122 7.43 0.41 -7.98
CA LYS A 122 6.42 -0.10 -8.92
C LYS A 122 5.22 -0.74 -8.22
N HIS A 123 5.33 -1.02 -6.91
CA HIS A 123 4.25 -1.66 -6.18
C HIS A 123 3.06 -0.70 -5.98
N PRO A 124 1.82 -1.16 -6.20
CA PRO A 124 0.61 -0.35 -6.07
C PRO A 124 0.46 0.39 -4.74
N GLU A 125 0.83 -0.25 -3.62
CA GLU A 125 0.79 0.39 -2.30
C GLU A 125 1.74 1.60 -2.23
N VAL A 126 2.97 1.46 -2.74
CA VAL A 126 3.96 2.55 -2.76
C VAL A 126 3.51 3.68 -3.66
N GLN A 127 2.96 3.37 -4.84
CA GLN A 127 2.36 4.38 -5.73
C GLN A 127 1.20 5.13 -5.04
N GLY A 128 0.37 4.41 -4.28
CA GLY A 128 -0.68 5.01 -3.45
C GLY A 128 -0.10 5.95 -2.41
N ILE A 129 0.92 5.53 -1.66
CA ILE A 129 1.60 6.35 -0.65
C ILE A 129 2.17 7.63 -1.26
N VAL A 130 2.94 7.50 -2.36
CA VAL A 130 3.52 8.63 -3.09
C VAL A 130 2.44 9.60 -3.56
N GLY A 131 1.31 9.09 -4.05
CA GLY A 131 0.18 9.88 -4.52
C GLY A 131 -0.57 10.67 -3.44
N HIS A 132 -0.25 10.51 -2.15
CA HIS A 132 -0.84 11.26 -1.05
C HIS A 132 0.03 12.42 -0.54
N THR A 133 1.25 12.59 -1.04
CA THR A 133 2.06 13.76 -0.68
C THR A 133 2.12 14.78 -1.82
N THR A 134 2.12 16.06 -1.47
CA THR A 134 2.39 17.17 -2.39
C THR A 134 3.83 17.64 -2.32
N GLY A 135 4.60 17.07 -1.39
CA GLY A 135 6.01 17.41 -1.14
C GLY A 135 6.97 16.52 -1.93
N LYS A 136 8.26 16.76 -1.67
CA LYS A 136 9.32 15.93 -2.22
C LYS A 136 9.23 14.51 -1.67
N VAL A 137 9.41 13.51 -2.53
CA VAL A 137 9.36 12.10 -2.16
C VAL A 137 10.48 11.33 -2.86
N GLU A 138 11.13 10.44 -2.10
CA GLU A 138 12.06 9.45 -2.63
C GLU A 138 11.68 8.06 -2.15
N VAL A 139 11.81 7.08 -3.04
CA VAL A 139 11.55 5.66 -2.78
C VAL A 139 12.86 4.92 -2.88
N PHE A 140 13.12 4.02 -1.95
CA PHE A 140 14.31 3.17 -1.95
C PHE A 140 13.95 1.74 -1.57
N ALA A 141 14.63 0.77 -2.19
CA ALA A 141 14.36 -0.65 -1.98
C ALA A 141 15.30 -1.30 -0.93
N ASN A 142 16.45 -0.69 -0.62
CA ASN A 142 17.46 -1.24 0.27
C ASN A 142 18.39 -0.15 0.84
N LEU A 143 19.25 -0.55 1.80
CA LEU A 143 20.19 0.38 2.43
C LEU A 143 21.13 1.07 1.42
N ALA A 144 21.64 0.34 0.44
CA ALA A 144 22.57 0.89 -0.53
C ALA A 144 21.95 2.00 -1.42
N GLU A 145 20.64 1.91 -1.68
CA GLU A 145 19.91 2.99 -2.34
C GLU A 145 19.67 4.17 -1.40
N LEU A 146 19.34 3.90 -0.14
CA LEU A 146 19.18 4.94 0.87
C LEU A 146 20.48 5.71 1.11
N GLU A 147 21.63 5.04 1.17
CA GLU A 147 22.95 5.66 1.31
C GLU A 147 23.25 6.66 0.18
N LYS A 148 22.84 6.34 -1.04
CA LYS A 148 23.02 7.25 -2.19
C LYS A 148 22.20 8.54 -2.06
N LEU A 149 21.12 8.52 -1.31
CA LEU A 149 20.28 9.69 -1.05
C LEU A 149 20.85 10.61 0.03
N LEU A 150 21.88 10.18 0.81
CA LEU A 150 22.38 10.93 1.94
C LEU A 150 22.77 12.39 1.62
N PRO A 151 23.43 12.71 0.49
CA PRO A 151 23.77 14.11 0.15
C PRO A 151 22.54 15.00 0.02
N GLU A 152 21.42 14.43 -0.41
CA GLU A 152 20.16 15.12 -0.54
C GLU A 152 19.41 15.22 0.80
N LEU A 153 19.42 14.15 1.59
CA LEU A 153 18.77 14.08 2.91
C LEU A 153 19.31 15.11 3.88
N THR A 154 20.63 15.32 3.86
CA THR A 154 21.30 16.30 4.74
C THR A 154 20.93 17.75 4.41
N GLN A 155 20.39 18.02 3.23
CA GLN A 155 19.93 19.35 2.83
C GLN A 155 18.45 19.62 3.22
N GLN A 156 17.70 18.59 3.63
CA GLN A 156 16.31 18.75 4.01
C GLN A 156 16.16 19.32 5.42
N LYS A 157 15.13 20.15 5.62
CA LYS A 157 14.79 20.68 6.96
C LYS A 157 14.08 19.65 7.82
N SER A 158 13.29 18.78 7.22
CA SER A 158 12.53 17.72 7.89
C SER A 158 12.34 16.55 6.94
N ILE A 159 12.43 15.34 7.46
CA ILE A 159 12.25 14.09 6.72
C ILE A 159 11.23 13.23 7.46
N PHE A 160 10.26 12.67 6.74
CA PHE A 160 9.37 11.64 7.25
C PHE A 160 9.72 10.33 6.55
N ALA A 161 10.08 9.31 7.32
CA ALA A 161 10.44 8.00 6.79
C ALA A 161 9.39 6.95 7.16
N VAL A 162 8.88 6.24 6.14
CA VAL A 162 7.90 5.16 6.25
C VAL A 162 8.39 3.94 5.48
N ALA A 163 7.85 2.77 5.78
CA ALA A 163 8.05 1.55 5.00
C ALA A 163 6.72 1.08 4.41
N GLN A 164 6.76 0.47 3.23
CA GLN A 164 5.67 -0.34 2.69
C GLN A 164 5.26 -1.39 3.72
N THR A 165 3.95 -1.65 3.87
CA THR A 165 3.44 -2.56 4.92
C THR A 165 4.01 -3.97 4.85
N THR A 166 4.48 -4.39 3.68
CA THR A 166 5.06 -5.71 3.41
C THR A 166 6.59 -5.70 3.26
N PHE A 167 7.24 -4.59 3.63
CA PHE A 167 8.70 -4.51 3.54
C PHE A 167 9.39 -5.51 4.49
N ASN A 168 10.64 -5.88 4.19
CA ASN A 168 11.41 -6.76 5.05
C ASN A 168 11.75 -6.08 6.38
N VAL A 169 11.43 -6.74 7.49
CA VAL A 169 11.59 -6.18 8.84
C VAL A 169 13.05 -5.89 9.16
N GLN A 170 13.94 -6.87 8.92
CA GLN A 170 15.37 -6.71 9.21
C GLN A 170 16.00 -5.59 8.38
N SER A 171 15.65 -5.53 7.10
CA SER A 171 16.13 -4.46 6.21
C SER A 171 15.63 -3.08 6.67
N TRP A 172 14.39 -2.98 7.18
CA TRP A 172 13.85 -1.75 7.72
C TRP A 172 14.58 -1.31 9.00
N GLU A 173 14.86 -2.23 9.93
CA GLU A 173 15.65 -1.92 11.13
C GLU A 173 17.01 -1.34 10.77
N THR A 174 17.72 -1.95 9.82
CA THR A 174 19.01 -1.44 9.34
C THR A 174 18.90 -0.04 8.73
N CYS A 175 17.88 0.22 7.92
CA CYS A 175 17.62 1.54 7.36
C CYS A 175 17.27 2.58 8.45
N LYS A 176 16.50 2.19 9.48
CA LYS A 176 16.18 3.07 10.61
C LYS A 176 17.42 3.46 11.39
N GLU A 177 18.33 2.52 11.66
CA GLU A 177 19.61 2.80 12.34
C GLU A 177 20.46 3.77 11.54
N PHE A 178 20.57 3.57 10.22
CA PHE A 178 21.26 4.50 9.34
C PHE A 178 20.67 5.91 9.42
N LEU A 179 19.34 6.03 9.27
CA LEU A 179 18.66 7.33 9.33
C LEU A 179 18.85 8.02 10.68
N LYS A 180 18.77 7.29 11.81
CA LYS A 180 18.98 7.85 13.14
C LYS A 180 20.40 8.40 13.33
N ASN A 181 21.39 7.74 12.72
CA ASN A 181 22.79 8.12 12.83
C ASN A 181 23.18 9.28 11.89
N GLN A 182 22.54 9.37 10.71
CA GLN A 182 22.93 10.31 9.66
C GLN A 182 22.00 11.53 9.56
N CYS A 183 20.75 11.42 10.01
CA CYS A 183 19.70 12.41 9.80
C CYS A 183 18.97 12.75 11.09
N THR A 184 19.48 13.75 11.84
CA THR A 184 18.88 14.20 13.12
C THR A 184 17.49 14.83 12.97
N ASN A 185 17.12 15.21 11.75
CA ASN A 185 15.87 15.84 11.35
C ASN A 185 14.83 14.82 10.81
N ALA A 186 15.13 13.51 10.90
CA ALA A 186 14.22 12.46 10.42
C ALA A 186 13.23 12.02 11.49
N LYS A 187 11.94 12.06 11.17
CA LYS A 187 10.86 11.40 11.91
C LYS A 187 10.57 10.04 11.25
N ILE A 188 10.87 8.97 11.97
CA ILE A 188 10.74 7.60 11.47
C ILE A 188 9.47 6.98 12.04
N PHE A 189 8.64 6.37 11.17
CA PHE A 189 7.39 5.76 11.54
C PHE A 189 7.44 4.25 11.25
N ASP A 190 7.16 3.44 12.26
CA ASP A 190 7.02 1.99 12.10
C ASP A 190 5.68 1.69 11.43
N THR A 191 5.75 1.31 10.15
CA THR A 191 4.57 1.13 9.29
C THR A 191 4.45 -0.27 8.69
N ILE A 192 5.41 -1.16 8.93
CA ILE A 192 5.28 -2.58 8.58
C ILE A 192 4.13 -3.17 9.39
N CYS A 193 3.23 -3.91 8.74
CA CYS A 193 2.06 -4.44 9.42
C CYS A 193 2.39 -5.70 10.26
N ASN A 194 1.62 -5.93 11.33
CA ASN A 194 1.82 -7.07 12.22
C ASN A 194 1.71 -8.42 11.48
N ALA A 195 0.85 -8.51 10.46
CA ALA A 195 0.73 -9.73 9.66
C ALA A 195 2.00 -10.03 8.87
N THR A 196 2.69 -9.01 8.37
CA THR A 196 3.98 -9.16 7.69
C THR A 196 5.04 -9.61 8.67
N TRP A 197 5.13 -8.95 9.81
CA TRP A 197 6.08 -9.31 10.86
C TRP A 197 5.90 -10.77 11.30
N ALA A 198 4.67 -11.17 11.65
CA ALA A 198 4.38 -12.54 12.10
C ALA A 198 4.72 -13.61 11.05
N ARG A 199 4.50 -13.32 9.77
CA ARG A 199 4.82 -14.25 8.67
C ARG A 199 6.31 -14.37 8.40
N GLN A 200 7.04 -13.26 8.45
CA GLN A 200 8.49 -13.30 8.29
C GLN A 200 9.12 -14.08 9.45
N GLN A 201 8.70 -13.81 10.69
CA GLN A 201 9.18 -14.55 11.86
C GLN A 201 8.86 -16.04 11.76
N GLU A 202 7.63 -16.42 11.41
CA GLU A 202 7.27 -17.83 11.28
C GLU A 202 8.06 -18.53 10.15
N ALA A 203 8.35 -17.82 9.05
CA ALA A 203 9.15 -18.37 7.95
C ALA A 203 10.62 -18.60 8.36
N GLU A 204 11.16 -17.78 9.27
CA GLU A 204 12.50 -17.97 9.83
C GLU A 204 12.55 -19.14 10.83
N ASP A 205 11.44 -19.41 11.53
CA ASP A 205 11.33 -20.47 12.54
C ASP A 205 11.06 -21.87 11.93
N LEU A 206 10.68 -21.99 10.64
CA LEU A 206 10.37 -23.23 9.91
C LEU A 206 11.57 -23.80 9.17
#